data_811705df6cd23284e0b02ea1d8556e77
#
_entry.id   811705df6cd23284e0b02ea1d8556e77
#
_cell.length_a   1.000
_cell.length_b   1.000
_cell.length_c   1.000
_cell.angle_alpha   90.00
_cell.angle_beta   90.00
_cell.angle_gamma   90.00
#
_symmetry.space_group_name_H-M   'P 1'
#
loop_
_entity.id
_entity.type
_entity.pdbx_description
1 polymer ?
#
loop_
_entity_poly.entity_id
_entity_poly.type
_entity_poly.pdbx_seq_one_letter_code
_entity_poly.pdbx_strand_id
1 'polypeptide(L)'
;DEGKNNYLMSVVCMSDRYGISAADITTGDCYVTEVDKERKLLDEINKFSPAEIICNDAFFMSGIDMEDLRHRLHISVSALDSWYFGDEMCHQTLQEHFKVSSLEGLGLKDYEIGIIAAGAMFRYLLETQKNALVHMNKVTPYTTEKYMVIDSSSRRNLELVETLREKQK
;
A
#
# COMPACT_ATOMS: atom_id res chain seq x y z
N ASP A 1 8.05 -18.92 -3.07
CA ASP A 1 8.04 -19.08 -4.50
C ASP A 1 8.88 -18.01 -5.16
N GLU A 2 9.81 -18.43 -5.98
CA GLU A 2 10.82 -17.55 -6.48
C GLU A 2 10.34 -16.43 -7.35
N GLY A 3 9.39 -16.63 -8.16
CA GLY A 3 8.94 -15.61 -9.06
C GLY A 3 7.89 -14.71 -8.48
N LYS A 4 7.47 -14.95 -7.27
CA LYS A 4 6.37 -14.22 -6.69
C LYS A 4 6.82 -13.11 -5.77
N ASN A 5 6.10 -12.02 -5.81
CA ASN A 5 6.28 -10.97 -4.84
C ASN A 5 5.56 -11.35 -3.57
N ASN A 6 6.10 -10.92 -2.46
CA ASN A 6 5.47 -11.16 -1.16
C ASN A 6 4.83 -9.90 -0.64
N TYR A 7 4.14 -9.19 -1.52
CA TYR A 7 3.49 -7.96 -1.13
C TYR A 7 2.13 -8.22 -0.53
N LEU A 8 1.88 -7.52 0.55
CA LEU A 8 0.55 -7.33 1.09
C LEU A 8 0.16 -5.91 0.75
N MET A 9 -1.03 -5.72 0.20
CA MET A 9 -1.48 -4.39 -0.16
C MET A 9 -2.74 -4.05 0.60
N SER A 10 -2.81 -2.82 1.07
CA SER A 10 -3.99 -2.27 1.74
C SER A 10 -4.56 -1.19 0.84
N VAL A 11 -5.86 -1.27 0.56
CA VAL A 11 -6.54 -0.31 -0.30
C VAL A 11 -7.72 0.25 0.45
N VAL A 12 -7.77 1.56 0.57
CA VAL A 12 -8.86 2.26 1.25
C VAL A 12 -9.49 3.23 0.27
N CYS A 13 -10.79 3.11 0.07
CA CYS A 13 -11.53 4.00 -0.81
C CYS A 13 -12.30 5.00 0.05
N MET A 14 -12.09 6.28 -0.17
CA MET A 14 -12.79 7.35 0.54
C MET A 14 -13.01 8.51 -0.41
N SER A 15 -14.25 8.96 -0.52
CA SER A 15 -14.57 10.15 -1.33
C SER A 15 -14.01 10.05 -2.74
N ASP A 16 -14.20 8.92 -3.36
CA ASP A 16 -13.77 8.67 -4.75
C ASP A 16 -12.26 8.73 -4.95
N ARG A 17 -11.50 8.64 -3.87
CA ARG A 17 -10.05 8.54 -3.96
C ARG A 17 -9.63 7.26 -3.27
N TYR A 18 -8.42 6.83 -3.55
CA TYR A 18 -7.91 5.58 -3.01
C TYR A 18 -6.58 5.81 -2.31
N GLY A 19 -6.49 5.32 -1.08
CA GLY A 19 -5.20 5.25 -0.40
C GLY A 19 -4.66 3.85 -0.55
N ILE A 20 -3.38 3.75 -0.83
CA ILE A 20 -2.74 2.46 -1.09
C ILE A 20 -1.50 2.35 -0.25
N SER A 21 -1.34 1.22 0.41
CA SER A 21 -0.09 0.91 1.08
C SER A 21 0.30 -0.49 0.68
N ALA A 22 1.56 -0.67 0.28
CA ALA A 22 2.05 -1.98 -0.14
C ALA A 22 3.32 -2.29 0.63
N ALA A 23 3.38 -3.46 1.22
CA ALA A 23 4.53 -3.87 2.01
C ALA A 23 5.02 -5.24 1.57
N ASP A 24 6.33 -5.33 1.41
CA ASP A 24 6.96 -6.61 1.15
C ASP A 24 7.27 -7.23 2.50
N ILE A 25 6.57 -8.30 2.85
CA ILE A 25 6.67 -8.86 4.19
C ILE A 25 7.97 -9.61 4.41
N THR A 26 8.75 -9.86 3.36
CA THR A 26 10.06 -10.48 3.55
C THR A 26 11.16 -9.45 3.75
N THR A 27 11.09 -8.32 3.07
CA THR A 27 12.15 -7.31 3.16
C THR A 27 11.83 -6.19 4.12
N GLY A 28 10.54 -5.97 4.38
CA GLY A 28 10.15 -4.85 5.22
C GLY A 28 9.96 -3.54 4.47
N ASP A 29 10.10 -3.55 3.14
CA ASP A 29 9.83 -2.36 2.35
C ASP A 29 8.35 -2.03 2.40
N CYS A 30 8.04 -0.77 2.60
CA CYS A 30 6.65 -0.33 2.70
C CYS A 30 6.47 0.96 1.90
N TYR A 31 5.47 0.98 1.04
CA TYR A 31 5.20 2.11 0.16
C TYR A 31 3.79 2.63 0.40
N VAL A 32 3.61 3.93 0.26
CA VAL A 32 2.31 4.57 0.46
C VAL A 32 2.07 5.56 -0.66
N THR A 33 0.86 5.53 -1.22
CA THR A 33 0.47 6.51 -2.21
C THR A 33 -1.03 6.75 -2.15
N GLU A 34 -1.49 7.71 -2.92
CA GLU A 34 -2.91 7.97 -3.13
C GLU A 34 -3.13 8.17 -4.61
N VAL A 35 -4.27 7.68 -5.09
CA VAL A 35 -4.64 7.89 -6.49
C VAL A 35 -6.10 8.33 -6.53
N ASP A 36 -6.46 8.98 -7.63
CA ASP A 36 -7.80 9.54 -7.75
C ASP A 36 -8.63 8.89 -8.84
N LYS A 37 -8.14 7.81 -9.43
CA LYS A 37 -8.84 7.12 -10.50
C LYS A 37 -8.69 5.63 -10.36
N GLU A 38 -9.75 4.93 -10.74
CA GLU A 38 -9.73 3.47 -10.69
C GLU A 38 -8.62 2.90 -11.55
N ARG A 39 -8.38 3.48 -12.72
CA ARG A 39 -7.34 2.97 -13.60
C ARG A 39 -5.97 3.06 -12.94
N LYS A 40 -5.72 4.15 -12.23
CA LYS A 40 -4.44 4.29 -11.55
C LYS A 40 -4.30 3.26 -10.43
N LEU A 41 -5.40 2.98 -9.74
CA LEU A 41 -5.37 1.96 -8.70
C LEU A 41 -5.05 0.59 -9.31
N LEU A 42 -5.69 0.26 -10.42
CA LEU A 42 -5.42 -1.03 -11.04
C LEU A 42 -3.98 -1.11 -11.54
N ASP A 43 -3.42 0.00 -12.01
CA ASP A 43 -2.03 0.03 -12.40
C ASP A 43 -1.12 -0.29 -11.22
N GLU A 44 -1.44 0.24 -10.05
CA GLU A 44 -0.64 -0.05 -8.87
C GLU A 44 -0.77 -1.50 -8.44
N ILE A 45 -1.98 -2.05 -8.52
CA ILE A 45 -2.18 -3.45 -8.20
C ILE A 45 -1.35 -4.34 -9.13
N ASN A 46 -1.37 -4.03 -10.42
CA ASN A 46 -0.59 -4.80 -11.37
C ASN A 46 0.91 -4.64 -11.14
N LYS A 47 1.32 -3.45 -10.77
CA LYS A 47 2.73 -3.18 -10.55
C LYS A 47 3.29 -3.97 -9.38
N PHE A 48 2.57 -3.97 -8.27
CA PHE A 48 3.04 -4.67 -7.08
C PHE A 48 2.74 -6.16 -7.10
N SER A 49 1.71 -6.56 -7.84
CA SER A 49 1.26 -7.95 -7.90
C SER A 49 1.17 -8.57 -6.50
N PRO A 50 0.37 -7.99 -5.62
CA PRO A 50 0.33 -8.49 -4.25
C PRO A 50 -0.28 -9.89 -4.18
N ALA A 51 0.13 -10.64 -3.18
CA ALA A 51 -0.50 -11.92 -2.92
C ALA A 51 -1.86 -11.72 -2.25
N GLU A 52 -1.99 -10.63 -1.52
CA GLU A 52 -3.21 -10.38 -0.75
C GLU A 52 -3.50 -8.88 -0.73
N ILE A 53 -4.79 -8.55 -0.84
CA ILE A 53 -5.27 -7.18 -0.63
C ILE A 53 -6.22 -7.19 0.54
N ILE A 54 -6.01 -6.29 1.49
CA ILE A 54 -7.00 -5.99 2.51
C ILE A 54 -7.59 -4.63 2.19
N CYS A 55 -8.86 -4.44 2.48
CA CYS A 55 -9.53 -3.23 2.04
C CYS A 55 -10.71 -2.88 2.94
N ASN A 56 -11.22 -1.67 2.78
CA ASN A 56 -12.44 -1.29 3.47
C ASN A 56 -13.65 -1.64 2.60
N ASP A 57 -14.85 -1.54 3.19
CA ASP A 57 -16.07 -1.90 2.49
C ASP A 57 -16.29 -1.06 1.25
N ALA A 58 -15.93 0.21 1.31
CA ALA A 58 -16.14 1.09 0.17
C ALA A 58 -15.39 0.61 -1.07
N PHE A 59 -14.19 0.10 -0.88
CA PHE A 59 -13.45 -0.45 -2.01
C PHE A 59 -14.14 -1.71 -2.54
N PHE A 60 -14.56 -2.55 -1.61
CA PHE A 60 -15.22 -3.81 -2.00
C PHE A 60 -16.47 -3.55 -2.83
N MET A 61 -17.13 -2.42 -2.60
CA MET A 61 -18.36 -2.07 -3.28
C MET A 61 -18.17 -1.05 -4.39
N SER A 62 -16.94 -0.81 -4.78
CA SER A 62 -16.62 0.31 -5.67
C SER A 62 -16.87 0.04 -7.15
N GLY A 63 -17.23 -1.19 -7.50
CA GLY A 63 -17.43 -1.52 -8.91
C GLY A 63 -16.25 -2.20 -9.56
N ILE A 64 -15.13 -2.28 -8.86
CA ILE A 64 -13.99 -3.03 -9.36
C ILE A 64 -14.34 -4.51 -9.31
N ASP A 65 -13.97 -5.22 -10.35
CA ASP A 65 -14.29 -6.64 -10.48
C ASP A 65 -13.40 -7.46 -9.57
N MET A 66 -13.92 -7.78 -8.38
CA MET A 66 -13.16 -8.56 -7.40
C MET A 66 -12.88 -9.97 -7.88
N GLU A 67 -13.80 -10.53 -8.68
CA GLU A 67 -13.57 -11.86 -9.22
C GLU A 67 -12.39 -11.86 -10.18
N ASP A 68 -12.21 -10.79 -10.92
CA ASP A 68 -11.08 -10.68 -11.82
C ASP A 68 -9.77 -10.68 -11.03
N LEU A 69 -9.74 -9.94 -9.92
CA LEU A 69 -8.54 -9.92 -9.09
C LEU A 69 -8.25 -11.30 -8.52
N ARG A 70 -9.28 -11.99 -8.04
CA ARG A 70 -9.10 -13.29 -7.42
C ARG A 70 -8.74 -14.37 -8.41
N HIS A 71 -9.43 -14.39 -9.55
CA HIS A 71 -9.29 -15.52 -10.46
C HIS A 71 -8.24 -15.29 -11.54
N ARG A 72 -8.14 -14.10 -12.08
CA ARG A 72 -7.17 -13.83 -13.12
C ARG A 72 -5.81 -13.50 -12.54
N LEU A 73 -5.78 -12.70 -11.50
CA LEU A 73 -4.50 -12.27 -10.91
C LEU A 73 -4.13 -13.07 -9.68
N HIS A 74 -5.02 -13.96 -9.24
CA HIS A 74 -4.75 -14.84 -8.08
C HIS A 74 -4.45 -14.05 -6.81
N ILE A 75 -5.17 -12.95 -6.61
CA ILE A 75 -5.00 -12.12 -5.43
C ILE A 75 -6.12 -12.42 -4.46
N SER A 76 -5.76 -12.68 -3.22
CA SER A 76 -6.75 -12.85 -2.17
C SER A 76 -7.22 -11.46 -1.74
N VAL A 77 -8.54 -11.22 -1.75
CA VAL A 77 -9.07 -9.91 -1.40
C VAL A 77 -10.03 -10.07 -0.23
N SER A 78 -9.77 -9.34 0.84
CA SER A 78 -10.56 -9.41 2.07
C SER A 78 -10.92 -8.02 2.56
N ALA A 79 -12.20 -7.79 2.81
CA ALA A 79 -12.64 -6.55 3.44
C ALA A 79 -12.53 -6.72 4.94
N LEU A 80 -11.94 -5.74 5.60
CA LEU A 80 -11.78 -5.77 7.05
C LEU A 80 -12.86 -4.94 7.71
N ASP A 81 -13.05 -5.17 9.00
CA ASP A 81 -14.02 -4.40 9.79
C ASP A 81 -13.65 -2.93 9.77
N SER A 82 -14.67 -2.08 9.86
CA SER A 82 -14.47 -0.66 9.74
C SER A 82 -13.54 -0.07 10.79
N TRP A 83 -13.43 -0.70 11.94
CA TRP A 83 -12.59 -0.14 13.00
C TRP A 83 -11.09 -0.13 12.63
N TYR A 84 -10.69 -0.97 11.68
CA TYR A 84 -9.31 -0.95 11.20
C TYR A 84 -8.95 0.38 10.54
N PHE A 85 -9.98 1.09 10.05
CA PHE A 85 -9.74 2.26 9.20
C PHE A 85 -10.07 3.58 9.90
N GLY A 86 -10.07 3.57 11.22
CA GLY A 86 -10.26 4.81 11.97
C GLY A 86 -9.06 5.72 11.80
N ASP A 87 -9.33 6.99 11.49
CA ASP A 87 -8.27 7.93 11.20
C ASP A 87 -7.31 8.07 12.36
N GLU A 88 -7.85 8.32 13.54
CA GLU A 88 -7.02 8.53 14.71
C GLU A 88 -6.21 7.30 15.08
N MET A 89 -6.85 6.14 15.01
CA MET A 89 -6.18 4.91 15.35
C MET A 89 -5.05 4.60 14.36
N CYS A 90 -5.28 4.88 13.07
CA CYS A 90 -4.24 4.63 12.09
C CYS A 90 -3.03 5.54 12.30
N HIS A 91 -3.28 6.82 12.61
CA HIS A 91 -2.19 7.72 12.93
C HIS A 91 -1.41 7.22 14.14
N GLN A 92 -2.12 6.84 15.19
CA GLN A 92 -1.48 6.38 16.38
C GLN A 92 -0.67 5.11 16.16
N THR A 93 -1.23 4.18 15.40
CA THR A 93 -0.54 2.93 15.09
C THR A 93 0.80 3.19 14.42
N LEU A 94 0.81 4.08 13.44
CA LEU A 94 2.04 4.38 12.73
C LEU A 94 3.01 5.17 13.59
N GLN A 95 2.51 6.12 14.37
CA GLN A 95 3.38 6.88 15.25
C GLN A 95 4.07 5.98 16.26
N GLU A 96 3.34 5.03 16.81
CA GLU A 96 3.92 4.13 17.79
C GLU A 96 4.92 3.18 17.13
N HIS A 97 4.61 2.70 15.95
CA HIS A 97 5.52 1.77 15.29
C HIS A 97 6.83 2.43 14.93
N PHE A 98 6.78 3.62 14.35
CA PHE A 98 7.98 4.32 13.90
C PHE A 98 8.58 5.21 14.97
N LYS A 99 7.93 5.28 16.14
CA LYS A 99 8.43 6.05 17.27
C LYS A 99 8.64 7.51 16.92
N VAL A 100 7.63 8.08 16.29
CA VAL A 100 7.64 9.49 15.92
C VAL A 100 6.44 10.17 16.54
N SER A 101 6.57 11.47 16.76
CA SER A 101 5.48 12.24 17.32
C SER A 101 4.55 12.78 16.25
N SER A 102 5.00 12.75 15.00
CA SER A 102 4.20 13.25 13.88
C SER A 102 4.56 12.45 12.65
N LEU A 103 3.56 12.17 11.81
CA LEU A 103 3.80 11.44 10.57
C LEU A 103 4.43 12.33 9.50
N GLU A 104 4.51 13.61 9.78
CA GLU A 104 5.17 14.54 8.87
C GLU A 104 6.63 14.16 8.68
N GLY A 105 7.27 13.69 9.73
CA GLY A 105 8.65 13.27 9.66
C GLY A 105 8.88 12.07 8.77
N LEU A 106 7.81 11.34 8.46
CA LEU A 106 7.88 10.19 7.56
C LEU A 106 7.51 10.57 6.13
N GLY A 107 7.20 11.84 5.88
CA GLY A 107 6.79 12.27 4.55
C GLY A 107 5.35 12.00 4.23
N LEU A 108 4.53 11.68 5.22
CA LEU A 108 3.15 11.27 5.00
C LEU A 108 2.13 12.37 5.18
N LYS A 109 2.57 13.59 5.37
CA LYS A 109 1.68 14.68 5.72
C LYS A 109 0.51 14.84 4.75
N ASP A 110 0.76 14.71 3.47
CA ASP A 110 -0.26 14.93 2.47
C ASP A 110 -0.94 13.67 1.98
N TYR A 111 -0.77 12.58 2.71
CA TYR A 111 -1.30 11.29 2.31
C TYR A 111 -2.35 10.80 3.30
N GLU A 112 -3.42 11.59 3.47
CA GLU A 112 -4.41 11.26 4.49
C GLU A 112 -5.01 9.87 4.35
N ILE A 113 -5.42 9.52 3.15
CA ILE A 113 -6.03 8.22 2.93
C ILE A 113 -4.95 7.14 2.90
N GLY A 114 -3.78 7.49 2.42
CA GLY A 114 -2.65 6.57 2.45
C GLY A 114 -2.26 6.20 3.87
N ILE A 115 -2.33 7.16 4.79
CA ILE A 115 -2.06 6.90 6.20
C ILE A 115 -3.04 5.88 6.75
N ILE A 116 -4.32 6.01 6.37
CA ILE A 116 -5.31 5.06 6.84
C ILE A 116 -5.02 3.67 6.28
N ALA A 117 -4.66 3.61 5.00
CA ALA A 117 -4.31 2.32 4.40
C ALA A 117 -3.11 1.68 5.10
N ALA A 118 -2.08 2.47 5.38
CA ALA A 118 -0.89 1.95 6.03
C ALA A 118 -1.17 1.54 7.47
N GLY A 119 -1.92 2.37 8.20
CA GLY A 119 -2.25 2.04 9.58
C GLY A 119 -3.06 0.78 9.70
N ALA A 120 -4.03 0.62 8.81
CA ALA A 120 -4.84 -0.61 8.80
C ALA A 120 -3.97 -1.82 8.51
N MET A 121 -3.03 -1.68 7.57
CA MET A 121 -2.15 -2.78 7.24
C MET A 121 -1.26 -3.15 8.42
N PHE A 122 -0.73 -2.15 9.12
CA PHE A 122 0.13 -2.42 10.26
C PHE A 122 -0.64 -3.11 11.38
N ARG A 123 -1.89 -2.70 11.59
CA ARG A 123 -2.72 -3.35 12.60
C ARG A 123 -3.03 -4.80 12.18
N TYR A 124 -3.30 -5.01 10.92
CA TYR A 124 -3.55 -6.35 10.41
C TYR A 124 -2.33 -7.24 10.60
N LEU A 125 -1.14 -6.72 10.29
CA LEU A 125 0.09 -7.49 10.46
C LEU A 125 0.38 -7.74 11.93
N LEU A 126 0.07 -6.80 12.79
CA LEU A 126 0.26 -7.01 14.21
C LEU A 126 -0.53 -8.22 14.70
N GLU A 127 -1.68 -8.46 14.12
CA GLU A 127 -2.54 -9.55 14.52
C GLU A 127 -2.24 -10.86 13.80
N THR A 128 -1.69 -10.80 12.61
CA THR A 128 -1.53 -12.00 11.80
C THR A 128 -0.08 -12.37 11.57
N GLN A 129 0.82 -11.40 11.48
CA GLN A 129 2.21 -11.68 11.15
C GLN A 129 3.12 -10.71 11.87
N LYS A 130 3.16 -10.81 13.18
CA LYS A 130 3.94 -9.91 13.99
C LYS A 130 5.41 -9.87 13.61
N ASN A 131 5.96 -11.00 13.20
CA ASN A 131 7.36 -11.05 12.83
C ASN A 131 7.66 -10.20 11.61
N ALA A 132 6.74 -10.17 10.66
CA ALA A 132 6.92 -9.33 9.48
C ALA A 132 6.90 -7.86 9.88
N LEU A 133 6.02 -7.52 10.80
CA LEU A 133 5.87 -6.13 11.20
C LEU A 133 7.15 -5.60 11.85
N VAL A 134 7.85 -6.44 12.59
CA VAL A 134 9.06 -6.04 13.27
C VAL A 134 10.12 -5.53 12.30
N HIS A 135 10.12 -6.04 11.08
CA HIS A 135 11.12 -5.66 10.09
C HIS A 135 10.75 -4.42 9.30
N MET A 136 9.58 -3.84 9.53
CA MET A 136 9.16 -2.67 8.78
C MET A 136 9.69 -1.41 9.43
N ASN A 137 10.89 -1.01 9.03
CA ASN A 137 11.57 0.11 9.63
C ASN A 137 11.43 1.41 8.87
N LYS A 138 10.83 1.37 7.69
CA LYS A 138 10.83 2.51 6.83
C LYS A 138 9.57 2.51 5.98
N VAL A 139 9.03 3.69 5.75
CA VAL A 139 7.89 3.85 4.86
C VAL A 139 8.28 4.87 3.80
N THR A 140 7.93 4.58 2.56
CA THR A 140 8.30 5.43 1.43
C THR A 140 7.05 5.92 0.72
N PRO A 141 6.68 7.18 0.93
CA PRO A 141 5.57 7.75 0.17
C PRO A 141 6.02 8.04 -1.26
N TYR A 142 5.10 7.93 -2.20
CA TYR A 142 5.42 8.24 -3.58
C TYR A 142 4.16 8.74 -4.29
N THR A 143 4.35 9.35 -5.45
CA THR A 143 3.24 9.83 -6.24
C THR A 143 3.24 9.14 -7.59
N THR A 144 2.05 8.78 -8.05
CA THR A 144 1.91 8.11 -9.34
C THR A 144 1.96 9.10 -10.51
N GLU A 145 1.96 10.38 -10.21
CA GLU A 145 2.17 11.37 -11.24
C GLU A 145 3.56 11.27 -11.80
N LYS A 146 4.46 10.72 -11.01
CA LYS A 146 5.77 10.40 -11.50
C LYS A 146 5.78 8.94 -11.87
N TYR A 147 6.25 8.70 -13.04
CA TYR A 147 6.33 7.35 -13.56
C TYR A 147 7.21 6.49 -12.66
N MET A 148 6.76 5.31 -12.35
CA MET A 148 7.48 4.44 -11.46
C MET A 148 7.36 3.00 -11.93
N VAL A 149 8.49 2.33 -12.08
CA VAL A 149 8.54 0.94 -12.49
C VAL A 149 9.13 0.14 -11.35
N ILE A 150 8.49 -0.95 -10.98
CA ILE A 150 8.98 -1.82 -9.93
C ILE A 150 9.14 -3.21 -10.50
N ASP A 151 10.32 -3.77 -10.37
CA ASP A 151 10.55 -5.14 -10.78
C ASP A 151 11.40 -5.84 -9.74
N SER A 152 11.63 -7.12 -9.94
CA SER A 152 12.27 -7.92 -8.92
C SER A 152 13.72 -7.51 -8.69
N SER A 153 14.38 -6.99 -9.69
CA SER A 153 15.80 -6.69 -9.55
C SER A 153 16.05 -5.27 -9.03
N SER A 154 15.16 -4.35 -9.30
CA SER A 154 15.40 -2.96 -8.99
C SER A 154 14.35 -2.33 -8.10
N ARG A 155 13.47 -3.13 -7.51
CA ARG A 155 12.40 -2.52 -6.75
C ARG A 155 12.90 -1.68 -5.59
N ARG A 156 14.07 -1.97 -5.09
CA ARG A 156 14.64 -1.19 -4.00
C ARG A 156 15.29 0.09 -4.48
N ASN A 157 15.36 0.29 -5.78
CA ASN A 157 16.01 1.46 -6.36
C ASN A 157 15.00 2.33 -7.06
N LEU A 158 14.00 2.78 -6.32
CA LEU A 158 12.93 3.55 -6.91
C LEU A 158 13.39 4.87 -7.49
N GLU A 159 14.46 5.42 -6.98
CA GLU A 159 14.98 6.65 -7.51
C GLU A 159 15.47 6.49 -8.95
N LEU A 160 15.84 5.29 -9.33
CA LEU A 160 16.23 5.07 -10.72
C LEU A 160 15.05 5.21 -11.65
N VAL A 161 13.88 4.87 -11.17
CA VAL A 161 12.68 4.98 -11.95
C VAL A 161 12.40 6.45 -12.27
N GLU A 162 12.69 7.33 -11.33
CA GLU A 162 12.56 8.75 -11.59
C GLU A 162 13.40 9.17 -12.78
N THR A 163 14.63 8.72 -12.80
CA THR A 163 15.53 9.07 -13.88
C THR A 163 15.01 8.55 -15.21
N LEU A 164 14.51 7.33 -15.22
CA LEU A 164 13.96 6.76 -16.44
C LEU A 164 12.77 7.57 -16.92
N ARG A 165 11.93 7.98 -16.02
CA ARG A 165 10.77 8.76 -16.39
C ARG A 165 11.19 10.06 -17.06
N GLU A 166 12.22 10.68 -16.55
CA GLU A 166 12.68 11.92 -17.13
C GLU A 166 13.23 11.74 -18.53
N LYS A 167 13.84 10.60 -18.77
CA LYS A 167 14.36 10.34 -20.09
C LYS A 167 13.28 10.16 -21.13
N GLN A 168 12.10 9.85 -20.72
CA GLN A 168 11.01 9.61 -21.64
C GLN A 168 10.33 10.88 -22.07
N LYS A 169 10.72 11.97 -21.53
CA LYS A 169 10.14 13.24 -21.94
C LYS A 169 10.83 13.92 -23.12
#